data_5dda2211303e818403e784b385dca5d2
#
_entry.id   5dda2211303e818403e784b385dca5d2
#
_cell.length_a   1.000
_cell.length_b   1.000
_cell.length_c   1.000
_cell.angle_alpha   90.00
_cell.angle_beta   90.00
_cell.angle_gamma   90.00
#
_symmetry.space_group_name_H-M   'P 1'
#
loop_
_entity.id
_entity.type
_entity.pdbx_description
1 polymer ?
#
loop_
_entity_poly.entity_id
_entity_poly.type
_entity_poly.pdbx_seq_one_letter_code
_entity_poly.pdbx_strand_id
1 'polypeptide(L)'
;MGNIRRNRGYNYEYSIVSRLNNRYWTAKRLGGSSVGLPDIIAVNNNKAILLAIEAKSGTGESLYVPSDQIERCFSIVKMFRYYKYKYVILAFKFLRKKRIKINNKSSYEKRKLVEYYKIIEPIWKKGRIPQQIKCNYDGKTFLITNQGSIEINFCDYKMPFQKKIKKYQIKYK
;
A
#
# COMPACT_ATOMS: atom_id res chain seq x y z
N MET A 1 -26.86 -2.68 8.89
CA MET A 1 -26.01 -3.31 7.84
C MET A 1 -24.61 -2.71 7.90
N GLY A 2 -23.57 -3.52 8.12
CA GLY A 2 -22.18 -3.02 8.16
C GLY A 2 -21.74 -2.48 6.80
N ASN A 3 -20.97 -1.39 6.81
CA ASN A 3 -20.46 -0.78 5.58
C ASN A 3 -19.47 -1.72 4.88
N ILE A 4 -19.89 -2.32 3.76
CA ILE A 4 -19.10 -3.28 2.96
C ILE A 4 -17.70 -2.74 2.61
N ARG A 5 -17.55 -1.44 2.39
CA ARG A 5 -16.26 -0.80 2.08
C ARG A 5 -15.33 -0.84 3.29
N ARG A 6 -15.84 -0.55 4.49
CA ARG A 6 -15.10 -0.58 5.74
C ARG A 6 -14.61 -2.00 6.04
N ASN A 7 -15.47 -3.01 5.87
CA ASN A 7 -15.11 -4.41 6.09
C ASN A 7 -14.03 -4.90 5.10
N ARG A 8 -14.03 -4.43 3.85
CA ARG A 8 -12.99 -4.77 2.87
C ARG A 8 -11.64 -4.17 3.24
N GLY A 9 -11.61 -2.92 3.68
CA GLY A 9 -10.39 -2.28 4.18
C GLY A 9 -9.82 -3.06 5.34
N TYR A 10 -10.62 -3.27 6.37
CA TYR A 10 -10.26 -4.07 7.55
C TYR A 10 -9.69 -5.44 7.20
N ASN A 11 -10.38 -6.21 6.33
CA ASN A 11 -9.93 -7.54 5.92
C ASN A 11 -8.60 -7.51 5.19
N TYR A 12 -8.31 -6.46 4.42
CA TYR A 12 -7.04 -6.33 3.74
C TYR A 12 -5.90 -6.02 4.72
N GLU A 13 -6.09 -5.05 5.60
CA GLU A 13 -5.14 -4.70 6.67
C GLU A 13 -4.83 -5.94 7.52
N TYR A 14 -5.85 -6.65 7.98
CA TYR A 14 -5.70 -7.89 8.76
C TYR A 14 -4.94 -8.97 7.99
N SER A 15 -5.22 -9.14 6.69
CA SER A 15 -4.51 -10.06 5.82
C SER A 15 -3.01 -9.73 5.71
N ILE A 16 -2.63 -8.44 5.61
CA ILE A 16 -1.23 -8.03 5.60
C ILE A 16 -0.56 -8.37 6.94
N VAL A 17 -1.20 -8.03 8.06
CA VAL A 17 -0.70 -8.31 9.40
C VAL A 17 -0.49 -9.81 9.60
N SER A 18 -1.48 -10.63 9.26
CA SER A 18 -1.38 -12.09 9.40
C SER A 18 -0.25 -12.69 8.56
N ARG A 19 -0.06 -12.20 7.33
CA ARG A 19 1.02 -12.67 6.45
C ARG A 19 2.42 -12.19 6.88
N LEU A 20 2.51 -11.03 7.55
CA LEU A 20 3.77 -10.50 8.05
C LEU A 20 4.22 -11.19 9.34
N ASN A 21 3.28 -11.50 10.25
CA ASN A 21 3.62 -12.10 11.53
C ASN A 21 4.27 -13.48 11.37
N ASN A 22 5.54 -13.57 11.77
CA ASN A 22 6.33 -14.80 11.78
C ASN A 22 7.48 -14.66 12.80
N ARG A 23 8.40 -15.64 12.87
CA ARG A 23 9.51 -15.61 13.83
C ARG A 23 10.44 -14.40 13.73
N TYR A 24 10.44 -13.69 12.59
CA TYR A 24 11.33 -12.54 12.34
C TYR A 24 10.61 -11.21 12.30
N TRP A 25 9.31 -11.21 12.01
CA TRP A 25 8.50 -10.02 11.86
C TRP A 25 7.37 -10.00 12.86
N THR A 26 7.18 -8.86 13.49
CA THR A 26 5.99 -8.55 14.30
C THR A 26 5.25 -7.41 13.65
N ALA A 27 3.97 -7.63 13.34
CA ALA A 27 3.11 -6.62 12.75
C ALA A 27 1.84 -6.45 13.59
N LYS A 28 1.39 -5.20 13.68
CA LYS A 28 0.13 -4.84 14.35
C LYS A 28 -0.65 -3.89 13.47
N ARG A 29 -1.95 -4.11 13.42
CA ARG A 29 -2.90 -3.16 12.91
C ARG A 29 -3.08 -2.05 13.95
N LEU A 30 -2.87 -0.81 13.55
CA LEU A 30 -3.08 0.37 14.40
C LEU A 30 -4.41 1.06 14.05
N GLY A 31 -4.92 0.79 12.85
CA GLY A 31 -6.10 1.39 12.29
C GLY A 31 -7.36 1.14 13.11
N GLY A 32 -8.12 2.14 13.19
CA GLY A 32 -9.42 2.38 13.76
C GLY A 32 -9.78 3.79 13.33
N SER A 33 -10.71 4.42 13.98
CA SER A 33 -10.99 5.85 13.86
C SER A 33 -9.91 6.72 14.51
N SER A 34 -8.78 6.13 14.90
CA SER A 34 -7.68 6.82 15.58
C SER A 34 -7.01 7.80 14.63
N VAL A 35 -7.17 9.06 14.90
CA VAL A 35 -6.54 10.14 14.17
C VAL A 35 -5.03 10.08 14.40
N GLY A 36 -4.25 10.10 13.31
CA GLY A 36 -2.80 10.30 13.39
C GLY A 36 -1.93 9.04 13.29
N LEU A 37 -2.51 7.83 13.12
CA LEU A 37 -1.76 6.59 12.99
C LEU A 37 -1.87 5.99 11.58
N PRO A 38 -0.84 5.27 11.08
CA PRO A 38 -0.95 4.45 9.88
C PRO A 38 -1.86 3.24 10.13
N ASP A 39 -2.29 2.58 9.06
CA ASP A 39 -3.12 1.37 9.19
C ASP A 39 -2.35 0.24 9.89
N ILE A 40 -1.06 0.06 9.55
CA ILE A 40 -0.24 -1.04 10.05
C ILE A 40 1.18 -0.55 10.36
N ILE A 41 1.74 -1.06 11.46
CA ILE A 41 3.17 -1.02 11.74
C ILE A 41 3.73 -2.44 11.76
N ALA A 42 4.92 -2.62 11.18
CA ALA A 42 5.62 -3.90 11.22
C ALA A 42 7.11 -3.70 11.46
N VAL A 43 7.69 -4.57 12.28
CA VAL A 43 9.09 -4.49 12.66
C VAL A 43 9.81 -5.83 12.46
N ASN A 44 11.05 -5.73 12.04
CA ASN A 44 12.02 -6.84 12.09
C ASN A 44 13.21 -6.38 12.93
N ASN A 45 13.23 -6.79 14.19
CA ASN A 45 14.26 -6.35 15.15
C ASN A 45 15.65 -6.88 14.76
N ASN A 46 15.74 -8.10 14.21
CA ASN A 46 17.02 -8.70 13.82
C ASN A 46 17.71 -7.93 12.69
N LYS A 47 16.94 -7.29 11.81
CA LYS A 47 17.46 -6.50 10.69
C LYS A 47 17.33 -5.00 10.90
N ALA A 48 16.82 -4.57 12.06
CA ALA A 48 16.52 -3.18 12.37
C ALA A 48 15.67 -2.49 11.27
N ILE A 49 14.60 -3.18 10.81
CA ILE A 49 13.68 -2.68 9.78
C ILE A 49 12.34 -2.34 10.42
N LEU A 50 11.83 -1.15 10.11
CA LEU A 50 10.50 -0.66 10.46
C LEU A 50 9.72 -0.36 9.18
N LEU A 51 8.47 -0.83 9.09
CA LEU A 51 7.53 -0.49 8.04
C LEU A 51 6.32 0.22 8.66
N ALA A 52 5.97 1.40 8.15
CA ALA A 52 4.67 2.02 8.32
C ALA A 52 3.88 1.82 7.03
N ILE A 53 2.71 1.21 7.11
CA ILE A 53 1.96 0.77 5.93
C ILE A 53 0.58 1.40 5.95
N GLU A 54 0.23 2.06 4.86
CA GLU A 54 -1.13 2.51 4.56
C GLU A 54 -1.72 1.59 3.48
N ALA A 55 -2.92 1.04 3.72
CA ALA A 55 -3.51 0.00 2.89
C ALA A 55 -4.80 0.47 2.21
N LYS A 56 -4.90 0.28 0.91
CA LYS A 56 -6.09 0.58 0.13
C LYS A 56 -6.54 -0.63 -0.67
N SER A 57 -7.81 -0.98 -0.57
CA SER A 57 -8.40 -2.05 -1.37
C SER A 57 -9.68 -1.60 -2.06
N GLY A 58 -9.90 -2.06 -3.28
CA GLY A 58 -11.07 -1.64 -4.02
C GLY A 58 -11.32 -2.35 -5.34
N THR A 59 -12.47 -2.00 -5.93
CA THR A 59 -12.96 -2.52 -7.22
C THR A 59 -12.76 -1.51 -8.36
N GLY A 60 -12.28 -0.30 -8.04
CA GLY A 60 -12.00 0.76 -9.02
C GLY A 60 -10.79 0.45 -9.91
N GLU A 61 -10.64 1.19 -11.00
CA GLU A 61 -9.46 1.15 -11.88
C GLU A 61 -8.25 1.78 -11.20
N SER A 62 -8.49 2.68 -10.27
CA SER A 62 -7.47 3.38 -9.50
C SER A 62 -7.82 3.37 -8.02
N LEU A 63 -6.78 3.37 -7.18
CA LEU A 63 -6.88 3.56 -5.73
C LEU A 63 -6.07 4.80 -5.34
N TYR A 64 -6.51 5.49 -4.30
CA TYR A 64 -5.97 6.78 -3.88
C TYR A 64 -5.59 6.76 -2.41
N VAL A 65 -4.47 7.40 -2.09
CA VAL A 65 -4.01 7.66 -0.73
C VAL A 65 -3.86 9.18 -0.55
N PRO A 66 -4.69 9.81 0.29
CA PRO A 66 -4.57 11.23 0.62
C PRO A 66 -3.26 11.55 1.34
N SER A 67 -2.79 12.81 1.23
CA SER A 67 -1.52 13.24 1.82
C SER A 67 -1.49 13.12 3.34
N ASP A 68 -2.59 13.42 4.02
CA ASP A 68 -2.69 13.30 5.47
C ASP A 68 -2.39 11.89 5.98
N GLN A 69 -2.82 10.86 5.25
CA GLN A 69 -2.55 9.47 5.58
C GLN A 69 -1.08 9.10 5.35
N ILE A 70 -0.47 9.68 4.34
CA ILE A 70 0.96 9.52 4.07
C ILE A 70 1.78 10.20 5.17
N GLU A 71 1.41 11.41 5.57
CA GLU A 71 2.06 12.17 6.64
C GLU A 71 2.04 11.43 7.98
N ARG A 72 0.92 10.77 8.31
CA ARG A 72 0.83 9.91 9.51
C ARG A 72 1.89 8.81 9.49
N CYS A 73 2.07 8.15 8.35
CA CYS A 73 3.11 7.11 8.20
C CYS A 73 4.51 7.69 8.45
N PHE A 74 4.82 8.86 7.90
CA PHE A 74 6.12 9.51 8.11
C PHE A 74 6.31 9.98 9.56
N SER A 75 5.27 10.49 10.19
CA SER A 75 5.30 10.92 11.59
C SER A 75 5.66 9.76 12.52
N ILE A 76 5.01 8.62 12.34
CA ILE A 76 5.31 7.40 13.10
C ILE A 76 6.75 6.94 12.85
N VAL A 77 7.18 6.88 11.60
CA VAL A 77 8.54 6.42 11.25
C VAL A 77 9.62 7.29 11.89
N LYS A 78 9.39 8.61 12.03
CA LYS A 78 10.31 9.55 12.67
C LYS A 78 10.47 9.28 14.17
N MET A 79 9.45 8.78 14.85
CA MET A 79 9.49 8.48 16.29
C MET A 79 10.43 7.34 16.63
N PHE A 80 10.62 6.38 15.71
CA PHE A 80 11.45 5.18 15.94
C PHE A 80 12.90 5.41 15.53
N ARG A 81 13.70 6.05 16.39
CA ARG A 81 15.07 6.46 16.09
C ARG A 81 16.04 5.30 15.87
N TYR A 82 15.87 4.19 16.58
CA TYR A 82 16.80 3.06 16.62
C TYR A 82 16.72 2.10 15.43
N TYR A 83 15.67 2.20 14.60
CA TYR A 83 15.60 1.38 13.40
C TYR A 83 16.45 1.99 12.28
N LYS A 84 17.41 1.21 11.79
CA LYS A 84 18.33 1.63 10.73
C LYS A 84 17.61 1.82 9.40
N TYR A 85 16.69 0.91 9.06
CA TYR A 85 15.92 0.92 7.83
C TYR A 85 14.46 1.20 8.14
N LYS A 86 13.95 2.29 7.64
CA LYS A 86 12.59 2.75 7.87
C LYS A 86 11.92 3.06 6.55
N TYR A 87 10.77 2.43 6.30
CA TYR A 87 10.05 2.56 5.05
C TYR A 87 8.59 2.92 5.29
N VAL A 88 8.09 3.83 4.48
CA VAL A 88 6.66 4.06 4.32
C VAL A 88 6.19 3.33 3.08
N ILE A 89 5.25 2.42 3.27
CA ILE A 89 4.74 1.54 2.22
C ILE A 89 3.27 1.84 1.96
N LEU A 90 2.93 2.10 0.71
CA LEU A 90 1.54 2.11 0.27
C LEU A 90 1.19 0.74 -0.30
N ALA A 91 0.23 0.08 0.33
CA ALA A 91 -0.25 -1.23 -0.07
C ALA A 91 -1.57 -1.09 -0.83
N PHE A 92 -1.59 -1.49 -2.09
CA PHE A 92 -2.75 -1.43 -2.96
C PHE A 92 -3.23 -2.83 -3.32
N LYS A 93 -4.52 -3.09 -3.12
CA LYS A 93 -5.16 -4.35 -3.52
C LYS A 93 -6.34 -4.10 -4.42
N PHE A 94 -6.21 -4.52 -5.68
CA PHE A 94 -7.30 -4.49 -6.65
C PHE A 94 -8.05 -5.81 -6.61
N LEU A 95 -9.34 -5.74 -6.29
CA LEU A 95 -10.18 -6.92 -6.11
C LEU A 95 -10.52 -7.57 -7.46
N ARG A 96 -10.90 -8.85 -7.42
CA ARG A 96 -11.27 -9.66 -8.61
C ARG A 96 -12.45 -9.13 -9.41
N LYS A 97 -13.21 -8.17 -8.85
CA LYS A 97 -14.32 -7.51 -9.52
C LYS A 97 -13.94 -6.06 -9.80
N LYS A 98 -13.98 -5.65 -11.07
CA LYS A 98 -13.86 -4.25 -11.49
C LYS A 98 -15.26 -3.64 -11.55
N ARG A 99 -15.44 -2.49 -10.90
CA ARG A 99 -16.69 -1.73 -11.02
C ARG A 99 -16.68 -0.93 -12.31
N ILE A 100 -17.70 -1.13 -13.12
CA ILE A 100 -17.96 -0.37 -14.35
C ILE A 100 -19.31 0.34 -14.24
N LYS A 101 -19.49 1.40 -15.00
CA LYS A 101 -20.79 2.07 -15.16
C LYS A 101 -21.27 1.83 -16.58
N ILE A 102 -22.47 1.25 -16.72
CA ILE A 102 -23.16 1.05 -17.99
C ILE A 102 -24.53 1.70 -17.83
N ASN A 103 -24.85 2.67 -18.68
CA ASN A 103 -26.14 3.40 -18.65
C ASN A 103 -26.51 3.89 -17.23
N ASN A 104 -25.56 4.55 -16.56
CA ASN A 104 -25.69 5.04 -15.17
C ASN A 104 -25.90 3.96 -14.09
N LYS A 105 -25.95 2.68 -14.45
CA LYS A 105 -26.02 1.56 -13.49
C LYS A 105 -24.62 1.01 -13.23
N SER A 106 -24.36 0.68 -11.94
CA SER A 106 -23.09 0.03 -11.57
C SER A 106 -23.16 -1.46 -11.89
N SER A 107 -22.21 -1.93 -12.70
CA SER A 107 -22.00 -3.34 -12.99
C SER A 107 -20.58 -3.77 -12.59
N TYR A 108 -20.25 -5.06 -12.70
CA TYR A 108 -18.97 -5.59 -12.32
C TYR A 108 -18.45 -6.58 -13.36
N GLU A 109 -17.20 -6.36 -13.78
CA GLU A 109 -16.44 -7.31 -14.59
C GLU A 109 -15.49 -8.12 -13.74
N LYS A 110 -15.21 -9.36 -14.12
CA LYS A 110 -14.17 -10.19 -13.50
C LYS A 110 -12.79 -9.74 -13.98
N ARG A 111 -11.81 -9.65 -13.06
CA ARG A 111 -10.41 -9.40 -13.37
C ARG A 111 -9.50 -10.18 -12.42
N LYS A 112 -8.21 -10.23 -12.71
CA LYS A 112 -7.22 -10.80 -11.79
C LYS A 112 -7.11 -9.95 -10.51
N LEU A 113 -6.91 -10.61 -9.37
CA LEU A 113 -6.52 -9.93 -8.15
C LEU A 113 -5.05 -9.56 -8.25
N VAL A 114 -4.71 -8.29 -8.01
CA VAL A 114 -3.32 -7.84 -7.96
C VAL A 114 -3.08 -7.02 -6.70
N GLU A 115 -1.85 -7.12 -6.18
CA GLU A 115 -1.40 -6.36 -5.01
C GLU A 115 -0.06 -5.70 -5.36
N TYR A 116 0.08 -4.41 -4.99
CA TYR A 116 1.30 -3.63 -5.13
C TYR A 116 1.70 -3.07 -3.77
N TYR A 117 3.00 -3.01 -3.52
CA TYR A 117 3.58 -2.45 -2.30
C TYR A 117 4.62 -1.42 -2.72
N LYS A 118 4.28 -0.13 -2.64
CA LYS A 118 5.10 0.97 -3.16
C LYS A 118 5.82 1.69 -2.04
N ILE A 119 7.13 1.93 -2.21
CA ILE A 119 7.93 2.75 -1.30
C ILE A 119 7.81 4.20 -1.74
N ILE A 120 7.48 5.12 -0.82
CA ILE A 120 7.31 6.55 -1.14
C ILE A 120 8.38 7.46 -0.50
N GLU A 121 9.35 6.89 0.22
CA GLU A 121 10.39 7.65 0.89
C GLU A 121 11.14 8.69 0.02
N PRO A 122 11.54 8.37 -1.25
CA PRO A 122 12.33 9.29 -2.06
C PRO A 122 11.66 10.64 -2.38
N ILE A 123 10.33 10.67 -2.46
CA ILE A 123 9.59 11.88 -2.83
C ILE A 123 9.45 12.83 -1.66
N TRP A 124 9.22 12.27 -0.48
CA TRP A 124 9.08 13.07 0.74
C TRP A 124 10.36 13.82 1.09
N LYS A 125 11.52 13.21 0.81
CA LYS A 125 12.83 13.85 0.98
C LYS A 125 13.02 15.10 0.11
N LYS A 126 12.28 15.23 -1.00
CA LYS A 126 12.33 16.41 -1.88
C LYS A 126 11.38 17.55 -1.46
N GLY A 127 10.74 17.45 -0.29
CA GLY A 127 9.84 18.48 0.25
C GLY A 127 8.56 18.70 -0.55
N ARG A 128 8.27 17.88 -1.53
CA ARG A 128 7.04 17.97 -2.32
C ARG A 128 5.98 17.04 -1.73
N ILE A 129 4.98 17.64 -1.09
CA ILE A 129 3.81 16.91 -0.56
C ILE A 129 2.75 16.87 -1.67
N PRO A 130 2.47 15.72 -2.28
CA PRO A 130 1.35 15.59 -3.21
C PRO A 130 0.03 15.68 -2.43
N GLN A 131 -1.04 16.14 -3.06
CA GLN A 131 -2.37 16.09 -2.45
C GLN A 131 -2.83 14.64 -2.25
N GLN A 132 -2.57 13.81 -3.24
CA GLN A 132 -2.88 12.38 -3.21
C GLN A 132 -1.85 11.60 -4.03
N ILE A 133 -1.64 10.35 -3.66
CA ILE A 133 -0.99 9.35 -4.52
C ILE A 133 -2.07 8.44 -5.09
N LYS A 134 -2.06 8.31 -6.41
CA LYS A 134 -2.93 7.41 -7.16
C LYS A 134 -2.12 6.21 -7.63
N CYS A 135 -2.66 5.00 -7.48
CA CYS A 135 -2.13 3.79 -8.10
C CYS A 135 -3.20 3.21 -9.04
N ASN A 136 -2.83 2.91 -10.27
CA ASN A 136 -3.69 2.26 -11.25
C ASN A 136 -3.61 0.73 -11.15
N TYR A 137 -4.57 0.04 -11.77
CA TYR A 137 -4.62 -1.42 -11.80
C TYR A 137 -3.39 -2.06 -12.47
N ASP A 138 -2.71 -1.38 -13.38
CA ASP A 138 -1.45 -1.81 -14.02
C ASP A 138 -0.21 -1.59 -13.14
N GLY A 139 -0.37 -1.02 -11.94
CA GLY A 139 0.71 -0.74 -11.00
C GLY A 139 1.41 0.60 -11.22
N LYS A 140 1.04 1.37 -12.23
CA LYS A 140 1.54 2.73 -12.41
C LYS A 140 1.05 3.66 -11.32
N THR A 141 1.92 4.54 -10.87
CA THR A 141 1.62 5.49 -9.79
C THR A 141 1.74 6.94 -10.26
N PHE A 142 0.94 7.79 -9.67
CA PHE A 142 0.83 9.20 -10.03
C PHE A 142 0.75 10.06 -8.77
N LEU A 143 1.37 11.23 -8.84
CA LEU A 143 1.13 12.33 -7.91
C LEU A 143 -0.03 13.17 -8.43
N ILE A 144 -1.03 13.38 -7.58
CA ILE A 144 -2.13 14.28 -7.88
C ILE A 144 -1.82 15.61 -7.18
N THR A 145 -1.75 16.67 -7.95
CA THR A 145 -1.51 18.04 -7.49
C THR A 145 -2.63 18.96 -7.98
N ASN A 146 -2.65 20.21 -7.54
CA ASN A 146 -3.58 21.22 -8.06
C ASN A 146 -3.40 21.48 -9.56
N GLN A 147 -2.19 21.19 -10.10
CA GLN A 147 -1.84 21.42 -11.51
C GLN A 147 -2.08 20.20 -12.39
N GLY A 148 -2.56 19.08 -11.81
CA GLY A 148 -2.85 17.86 -12.55
C GLY A 148 -2.19 16.61 -11.98
N SER A 149 -2.05 15.59 -12.83
CA SER A 149 -1.54 14.27 -12.48
C SER A 149 -0.17 14.07 -13.15
N ILE A 150 0.84 13.73 -12.34
CA ILE A 150 2.21 13.49 -12.80
C ILE A 150 2.52 12.01 -12.56
N GLU A 151 2.88 11.28 -13.63
CA GLU A 151 3.33 9.88 -13.48
C GLU A 151 4.66 9.83 -12.74
N ILE A 152 4.76 8.93 -11.78
CA ILE A 152 5.95 8.70 -11.00
C ILE A 152 6.14 7.21 -10.72
N ASN A 153 7.35 6.71 -10.97
CA ASN A 153 7.67 5.31 -10.71
C ASN A 153 8.19 5.15 -9.29
N PHE A 154 7.30 4.80 -8.37
CA PHE A 154 7.70 4.36 -7.04
C PHE A 154 8.30 2.96 -7.09
N CYS A 155 9.39 2.77 -6.36
CA CYS A 155 9.99 1.44 -6.21
C CYS A 155 9.02 0.47 -5.54
N ASP A 156 8.98 -0.76 -6.03
CA ASP A 156 8.24 -1.82 -5.39
C ASP A 156 9.01 -2.35 -4.18
N TYR A 157 8.32 -2.44 -3.04
CA TYR A 157 8.83 -3.12 -1.86
C TYR A 157 8.47 -4.60 -1.91
N LYS A 158 9.48 -5.46 -1.85
CA LYS A 158 9.26 -6.90 -1.79
C LYS A 158 8.88 -7.31 -0.37
N MET A 159 7.59 -7.53 -0.14
CA MET A 159 7.10 -7.98 1.15
C MET A 159 7.65 -9.37 1.52
N PRO A 160 7.96 -9.63 2.81
CA PRO A 160 8.57 -10.89 3.26
C PRO A 160 7.78 -12.15 2.89
N PHE A 161 6.48 -12.03 2.73
CA PHE A 161 5.58 -13.12 2.38
C PHE A 161 5.41 -13.34 0.86
N GLN A 162 5.96 -12.47 0.01
CA GLN A 162 5.95 -12.67 -1.44
C GLN A 162 7.00 -13.71 -1.81
N LYS A 163 6.56 -14.79 -2.47
CA LYS A 163 7.48 -15.84 -2.96
C LYS A 163 8.53 -15.22 -3.90
N LYS A 164 9.79 -15.64 -3.77
CA LYS A 164 10.80 -15.35 -4.79
C LYS A 164 10.30 -15.97 -6.11
N ILE A 165 10.02 -15.15 -7.11
CA ILE A 165 9.82 -15.63 -8.47
C ILE A 165 11.16 -16.28 -8.85
N LYS A 166 11.23 -17.62 -8.96
CA LYS A 166 12.38 -18.28 -9.55
C LYS A 166 12.45 -17.76 -10.98
N LYS A 167 13.45 -16.92 -11.29
CA LYS A 167 13.80 -16.63 -12.68
C LYS A 167 14.24 -17.97 -13.27
N TYR A 168 13.40 -18.58 -14.08
CA TYR A 168 13.83 -19.67 -14.93
C TYR A 168 14.89 -19.08 -15.87
N GLN A 169 16.14 -19.49 -15.64
CA GLN A 169 17.18 -19.30 -16.64
C GLN A 169 16.79 -20.19 -17.81
N ILE A 170 16.27 -19.57 -18.88
CA ILE A 170 16.17 -20.26 -20.15
C ILE A 170 17.61 -20.46 -20.61
N LYS A 171 18.12 -21.68 -20.41
CA LYS A 171 19.35 -22.12 -21.07
C LYS A 171 18.99 -22.32 -22.53
N TYR A 172 19.38 -21.40 -23.37
CA TYR A 172 19.46 -21.65 -24.81
C TYR A 172 20.55 -22.72 -24.99
N LYS A 173 20.16 -23.86 -25.58
CA LYS A 173 21.05 -24.83 -26.16
C LYS A 173 21.39 -24.41 -27.59
#